data_e0ae49dfcdbb754580a6d13697802c7e
#
_entry.id   e0ae49dfcdbb754580a6d13697802c7e
#
_cell.length_a   1.000
_cell.length_b   1.000
_cell.length_c   1.000
_cell.angle_alpha   90.00
_cell.angle_beta   90.00
_cell.angle_gamma   90.00
#
_symmetry.space_group_name_H-M   'P 1'
#
loop_
_entity.id
_entity.type
_entity.pdbx_description
1 polymer ?
#
loop_
_entity_poly.entity_id
_entity_poly.type
_entity_poly.pdbx_seq_one_letter_code
_entity_poly.pdbx_strand_id
1 'polypeptide(L)'
;MPTDKAYQQMYDKVKQNYNFIATTKVQDVEQFASASATNSKTVTVNAEYLSDSLTRRHIVRNLIFSNNDGYNRWVVGKGLFSDTLRSTTRNKLSNPNDILAQTIEKVEMSNGFAHIVDSLAFYPWETFAPEIEVSPSRYVANKFNCSSQNVTFTDPEGRVFGPEIKEFRYTWIYPTSEYSKPDVFISLPNVNSTTYNFYCVFLPSAYVANDSLPNILNFQLSYCAANGNLATYNFSKAYADSLLTGGTLPRVPSSVSMTTAFTNDPLKTDTVFIGRFQFPVAYNGLGDEYRPNIHISNPISVFNKTQMSTYTRDMRIAAIIMRPVEMDEFEKEQ
;
A
#
# COMPACT_ATOMS: atom_id res chain seq x y z
N MET A 1 -14.05 24.33 11.61
CA MET A 1 -15.38 23.69 11.47
C MET A 1 -15.85 23.87 10.03
N PRO A 2 -16.17 22.83 9.28
CA PRO A 2 -16.72 23.00 7.95
C PRO A 2 -18.16 23.51 8.00
N THR A 3 -18.57 24.26 6.98
CA THR A 3 -19.99 24.49 6.70
C THR A 3 -20.65 23.17 6.29
N ASP A 4 -21.98 23.09 6.33
CA ASP A 4 -22.71 21.88 5.89
C ASP A 4 -22.36 21.51 4.45
N LYS A 5 -22.22 22.53 3.58
CA LYS A 5 -21.80 22.33 2.18
C LYS A 5 -20.40 21.74 2.09
N ALA A 6 -19.43 22.31 2.80
CA ALA A 6 -18.05 21.83 2.81
C ALA A 6 -17.94 20.40 3.35
N TYR A 7 -18.72 20.11 4.42
CA TYR A 7 -18.79 18.77 4.99
C TYR A 7 -19.37 17.77 3.99
N GLN A 8 -20.48 18.10 3.33
CA GLN A 8 -21.11 17.19 2.36
C GLN A 8 -20.19 16.91 1.16
N GLN A 9 -19.52 17.92 0.62
CA GLN A 9 -18.56 17.74 -0.45
C GLN A 9 -17.42 16.79 -0.06
N MET A 10 -16.86 16.96 1.14
CA MET A 10 -15.83 16.06 1.66
C MET A 10 -16.40 14.66 1.93
N TYR A 11 -17.61 14.56 2.46
CA TYR A 11 -18.28 13.29 2.70
C TYR A 11 -18.41 12.48 1.41
N ASP A 12 -18.88 13.10 0.33
CA ASP A 12 -19.06 12.43 -0.96
C ASP A 12 -17.70 11.97 -1.54
N LYS A 13 -16.65 12.79 -1.39
CA LYS A 13 -15.29 12.45 -1.82
C LYS A 13 -14.72 11.27 -1.02
N VAL A 14 -14.82 11.31 0.30
CA VAL A 14 -14.28 10.27 1.19
C VAL A 14 -15.05 8.96 1.05
N LYS A 15 -16.37 9.01 0.91
CA LYS A 15 -17.25 7.84 0.82
C LYS A 15 -16.89 6.93 -0.36
N GLN A 16 -16.40 7.48 -1.47
CA GLN A 16 -15.96 6.70 -2.64
C GLN A 16 -14.83 5.71 -2.32
N ASN A 17 -14.04 5.99 -1.27
CA ASN A 17 -12.95 5.12 -0.81
C ASN A 17 -13.41 3.99 0.12
N TYR A 18 -14.67 4.01 0.55
CA TYR A 18 -15.25 3.04 1.47
C TYR A 18 -16.48 2.36 0.86
N ASN A 19 -16.32 1.84 -0.37
CA ASN A 19 -17.35 1.06 -1.03
C ASN A 19 -17.34 -0.37 -0.47
N PHE A 20 -18.39 -0.74 0.29
CA PHE A 20 -18.60 -2.08 0.80
C PHE A 20 -19.76 -2.74 0.07
N ILE A 21 -19.75 -4.06 0.08
CA ILE A 21 -20.87 -4.90 -0.38
C ILE A 21 -21.33 -5.78 0.78
N ALA A 22 -22.60 -6.18 0.77
CA ALA A 22 -23.19 -6.95 1.86
C ALA A 22 -22.44 -8.26 2.15
N THR A 23 -21.91 -8.89 1.12
CA THR A 23 -21.17 -10.16 1.24
C THR A 23 -19.87 -10.09 0.46
N THR A 24 -18.75 -10.19 1.17
CA THR A 24 -17.38 -10.11 0.61
C THR A 24 -16.70 -11.47 0.77
N LYS A 25 -16.23 -12.05 -0.34
CA LYS A 25 -15.41 -13.26 -0.35
C LYS A 25 -13.94 -12.90 -0.48
N VAL A 26 -13.12 -13.47 0.37
CA VAL A 26 -11.66 -13.37 0.32
C VAL A 26 -11.01 -14.74 0.27
N GLN A 27 -9.81 -14.80 -0.27
CA GLN A 27 -9.02 -16.03 -0.29
C GLN A 27 -8.61 -16.43 1.13
N ASP A 28 -8.89 -17.68 1.51
CA ASP A 28 -8.50 -18.22 2.81
C ASP A 28 -7.13 -18.93 2.69
N VAL A 29 -6.09 -18.12 2.53
CA VAL A 29 -4.73 -18.62 2.27
C VAL A 29 -4.15 -19.40 3.44
N GLU A 30 -4.60 -19.16 4.65
CA GLU A 30 -4.14 -19.89 5.86
C GLU A 30 -4.54 -21.35 5.81
N GLN A 31 -5.65 -21.66 5.13
CA GLN A 31 -6.18 -23.03 4.96
C GLN A 31 -5.73 -23.67 3.64
N PHE A 32 -4.79 -23.09 2.93
CA PHE A 32 -4.30 -23.69 1.69
C PHE A 32 -3.41 -24.88 1.96
N ALA A 33 -3.70 -25.98 1.28
CA ALA A 33 -2.84 -27.19 1.27
C ALA A 33 -1.75 -27.11 0.18
N SER A 34 -1.89 -26.21 -0.80
CA SER A 34 -0.93 -25.98 -1.89
C SER A 34 -1.07 -24.56 -2.44
N ALA A 35 -0.06 -24.08 -3.16
CA ALA A 35 -0.10 -22.75 -3.79
C ALA A 35 -1.22 -22.59 -4.83
N SER A 36 -1.76 -23.66 -5.37
CA SER A 36 -2.87 -23.66 -6.32
C SER A 36 -4.26 -23.79 -5.69
N ALA A 37 -4.34 -23.84 -4.36
CA ALA A 37 -5.64 -23.92 -3.68
C ALA A 37 -6.46 -22.64 -3.86
N THR A 38 -7.80 -22.79 -3.81
CA THR A 38 -8.75 -21.70 -4.05
C THR A 38 -9.78 -21.53 -2.94
N ASN A 39 -9.46 -22.02 -1.74
CA ASN A 39 -10.34 -21.87 -0.58
C ASN A 39 -10.68 -20.40 -0.34
N SER A 40 -11.92 -20.14 0.03
CA SER A 40 -12.38 -18.79 0.34
C SER A 40 -13.16 -18.77 1.64
N LYS A 41 -13.06 -17.67 2.36
CA LYS A 41 -13.92 -17.32 3.49
C LYS A 41 -14.78 -16.12 3.14
N THR A 42 -15.90 -15.98 3.85
CA THR A 42 -16.92 -15.00 3.53
C THR A 42 -17.24 -14.17 4.78
N VAL A 43 -17.31 -12.85 4.60
CA VAL A 43 -17.83 -11.93 5.62
C VAL A 43 -19.12 -11.28 5.12
N THR A 44 -20.08 -11.14 6.01
CA THR A 44 -21.33 -10.39 5.77
C THR A 44 -21.38 -9.17 6.69
N VAL A 45 -21.62 -8.01 6.11
CA VAL A 45 -21.62 -6.73 6.83
C VAL A 45 -22.83 -5.87 6.41
N ASN A 46 -23.20 -4.92 7.27
CA ASN A 46 -24.06 -3.81 6.85
C ASN A 46 -23.17 -2.80 6.08
N ALA A 47 -23.17 -2.92 4.77
CA ALA A 47 -22.30 -2.15 3.87
C ALA A 47 -22.51 -0.63 3.98
N GLU A 48 -23.79 -0.19 4.06
CA GLU A 48 -24.12 1.23 4.17
C GLU A 48 -23.66 1.82 5.50
N TYR A 49 -23.96 1.13 6.61
CA TYR A 49 -23.53 1.58 7.94
C TYR A 49 -22.01 1.65 8.06
N LEU A 50 -21.29 0.66 7.56
CA LEU A 50 -19.83 0.62 7.63
C LEU A 50 -19.20 1.72 6.78
N SER A 51 -19.70 1.93 5.55
CA SER A 51 -19.30 3.01 4.67
C SER A 51 -19.52 4.38 5.30
N ASP A 52 -20.72 4.66 5.82
CA ASP A 52 -21.06 5.93 6.47
C ASP A 52 -20.21 6.17 7.73
N SER A 53 -20.09 5.17 8.58
CA SER A 53 -19.33 5.25 9.83
C SER A 53 -17.86 5.58 9.60
N LEU A 54 -17.20 4.89 8.65
CA LEU A 54 -15.79 5.14 8.32
C LEU A 54 -15.61 6.49 7.64
N THR A 55 -16.50 6.87 6.73
CA THR A 55 -16.47 8.18 6.07
C THR A 55 -16.50 9.31 7.09
N ARG A 56 -17.47 9.32 8.00
CA ARG A 56 -17.60 10.34 9.05
C ARG A 56 -16.38 10.34 9.97
N ARG A 57 -15.92 9.17 10.39
CA ARG A 57 -14.75 9.04 11.26
C ARG A 57 -13.49 9.65 10.62
N HIS A 58 -13.24 9.40 9.33
CA HIS A 58 -12.04 9.90 8.65
C HIS A 58 -12.10 11.42 8.40
N ILE A 59 -13.27 12.02 8.29
CA ILE A 59 -13.41 13.47 8.23
C ILE A 59 -13.18 14.08 9.62
N VAL A 60 -13.98 13.66 10.61
CA VAL A 60 -14.01 14.30 11.93
C VAL A 60 -12.67 14.24 12.64
N ARG A 61 -11.93 13.13 12.52
CA ARG A 61 -10.61 12.97 13.18
C ARG A 61 -9.55 13.98 12.72
N ASN A 62 -9.77 14.65 11.60
CA ASN A 62 -8.84 15.62 11.03
C ASN A 62 -9.25 17.09 11.25
N LEU A 63 -10.33 17.33 12.00
CA LEU A 63 -10.86 18.67 12.21
C LEU A 63 -10.40 19.34 13.53
N ILE A 64 -9.66 18.63 14.39
CA ILE A 64 -9.25 19.13 15.70
C ILE A 64 -7.74 19.11 15.82
N PHE A 65 -7.18 20.26 16.22
CA PHE A 65 -5.74 20.50 16.35
C PHE A 65 -5.43 21.05 17.74
N SER A 66 -4.38 20.53 18.38
CA SER A 66 -3.98 20.99 19.70
C SER A 66 -2.95 22.12 19.60
N ASN A 67 -3.19 23.22 20.29
CA ASN A 67 -2.21 24.32 20.40
C ASN A 67 -0.95 23.96 21.18
N ASN A 68 -1.02 22.91 22.01
CA ASN A 68 0.12 22.41 22.79
C ASN A 68 1.03 21.46 22.00
N ASP A 69 0.60 21.04 20.81
CA ASP A 69 1.43 20.23 19.93
C ASP A 69 2.55 21.07 19.31
N GLY A 70 3.77 20.59 19.38
CA GLY A 70 4.96 21.30 18.86
C GLY A 70 4.85 21.63 17.37
N TYR A 71 4.13 20.81 16.59
CA TYR A 71 3.86 21.06 15.17
C TYR A 71 2.88 22.22 14.95
N ASN A 72 1.94 22.43 15.87
CA ASN A 72 0.86 23.39 15.73
C ASN A 72 1.16 24.78 16.35
N ARG A 73 2.24 24.90 17.11
CA ARG A 73 2.58 26.13 17.87
C ARG A 73 2.63 27.40 17.02
N TRP A 74 2.97 27.29 15.77
CA TRP A 74 3.13 28.42 14.87
C TRP A 74 1.81 28.93 14.28
N VAL A 75 0.78 28.08 14.30
CA VAL A 75 -0.54 28.39 13.75
C VAL A 75 -1.26 29.48 14.57
N VAL A 76 -0.98 29.56 15.87
CA VAL A 76 -1.79 30.33 16.83
C VAL A 76 -1.30 31.75 17.07
N GLY A 77 -0.01 32.02 16.90
CA GLY A 77 0.56 33.29 17.41
C GLY A 77 0.93 34.37 16.40
N LYS A 78 1.21 34.06 15.14
CA LYS A 78 1.81 35.02 14.20
C LYS A 78 1.30 34.98 12.76
N GLY A 79 0.31 34.18 12.43
CA GLY A 79 -0.17 34.01 11.05
C GLY A 79 0.85 33.36 10.10
N LEU A 80 1.94 32.81 10.65
CA LEU A 80 2.95 32.05 9.93
C LEU A 80 2.77 30.59 10.36
N PHE A 81 2.54 29.72 9.39
CA PHE A 81 2.34 28.31 9.62
C PHE A 81 3.67 27.58 9.62
N SER A 82 3.77 26.53 10.44
CA SER A 82 4.78 25.51 10.22
C SER A 82 4.45 24.80 8.89
N ASP A 83 5.44 24.13 8.31
CA ASP A 83 5.23 23.35 7.08
C ASP A 83 4.23 22.19 7.26
N THR A 84 3.79 21.95 8.49
CA THR A 84 2.95 20.81 8.85
C THR A 84 1.99 21.17 9.96
N LEU A 85 0.72 20.78 9.80
CA LEU A 85 -0.31 20.81 10.83
C LEU A 85 -0.59 19.37 11.29
N ARG A 86 -0.66 19.10 12.60
CA ARG A 86 -0.92 17.77 13.13
C ARG A 86 -2.25 17.72 13.88
N SER A 87 -3.15 16.85 13.45
CA SER A 87 -4.43 16.63 14.11
C SER A 87 -4.26 15.95 15.47
N THR A 88 -5.28 16.01 16.34
CA THR A 88 -5.29 15.30 17.63
C THR A 88 -5.21 13.78 17.49
N THR A 89 -5.51 13.25 16.33
CA THR A 89 -5.35 11.83 15.98
C THR A 89 -4.00 11.52 15.32
N ARG A 90 -3.07 12.49 15.34
CA ARG A 90 -1.68 12.40 14.87
C ARG A 90 -1.49 12.36 13.35
N ASN A 91 -2.52 12.59 12.55
CA ASN A 91 -2.33 12.78 11.11
C ASN A 91 -1.58 14.09 10.86
N LYS A 92 -0.57 14.02 9.99
CA LYS A 92 0.19 15.18 9.55
C LYS A 92 -0.41 15.67 8.24
N LEU A 93 -0.64 16.98 8.15
CA LEU A 93 -1.17 17.67 6.98
C LEU A 93 -0.10 18.65 6.51
N SER A 94 0.41 18.47 5.30
CA SER A 94 1.55 19.25 4.76
C SER A 94 1.12 20.58 4.11
N ASN A 95 -0.18 20.86 4.03
CA ASN A 95 -0.73 22.06 3.41
C ASN A 95 -1.57 22.93 4.34
N PRO A 96 -1.08 23.31 5.54
CA PRO A 96 -1.84 24.07 6.52
C PRO A 96 -2.37 25.40 5.99
N ASN A 97 -1.61 26.04 5.10
CA ASN A 97 -2.01 27.32 4.50
C ASN A 97 -3.26 27.16 3.61
N ASP A 98 -3.32 26.10 2.80
CA ASP A 98 -4.47 25.85 1.92
C ASP A 98 -5.72 25.51 2.75
N ILE A 99 -5.54 24.73 3.83
CA ILE A 99 -6.63 24.36 4.73
C ILE A 99 -7.23 25.61 5.40
N LEU A 100 -6.38 26.54 5.85
CA LEU A 100 -6.81 27.74 6.57
C LEU A 100 -7.19 28.90 5.62
N ALA A 101 -6.70 28.91 4.38
CA ALA A 101 -7.14 29.86 3.37
C ALA A 101 -8.64 29.75 3.05
N GLN A 102 -9.24 28.60 3.34
CA GLN A 102 -10.68 28.35 3.19
C GLN A 102 -11.54 28.94 4.34
N THR A 103 -10.91 29.65 5.30
CA THR A 103 -11.59 30.25 6.43
C THR A 103 -12.44 31.46 6.01
N ILE A 104 -13.75 31.37 6.21
CA ILE A 104 -14.71 32.46 5.97
C ILE A 104 -15.04 33.23 7.24
N GLU A 105 -14.89 32.60 8.40
CA GLU A 105 -15.11 33.21 9.71
C GLU A 105 -14.17 32.57 10.74
N LYS A 106 -13.64 33.39 11.64
CA LYS A 106 -12.84 32.95 12.80
C LYS A 106 -13.56 33.34 14.08
N VAL A 107 -13.94 32.35 14.87
CA VAL A 107 -14.62 32.52 16.16
C VAL A 107 -13.61 32.32 17.29
N GLU A 108 -13.45 33.29 18.17
CA GLU A 108 -12.65 33.16 19.38
C GLU A 108 -13.46 32.48 20.49
N MET A 109 -12.84 31.49 21.12
CA MET A 109 -13.43 30.69 22.18
C MET A 109 -12.53 30.75 23.43
N SER A 110 -13.06 30.41 24.60
CA SER A 110 -12.31 30.48 25.88
C SER A 110 -11.04 29.65 25.90
N ASN A 111 -10.93 28.61 25.07
CA ASN A 111 -9.81 27.67 25.05
C ASN A 111 -9.17 27.50 23.68
N GLY A 112 -9.47 28.37 22.72
CA GLY A 112 -8.90 28.30 21.37
C GLY A 112 -9.69 29.06 20.32
N PHE A 113 -9.56 28.63 19.07
CA PHE A 113 -10.23 29.25 17.93
C PHE A 113 -11.00 28.19 17.12
N ALA A 114 -12.15 28.56 16.62
CA ALA A 114 -12.86 27.83 15.60
C ALA A 114 -12.77 28.56 14.26
N HIS A 115 -12.21 27.91 13.26
CA HIS A 115 -12.22 28.39 11.88
C HIS A 115 -13.40 27.78 11.16
N ILE A 116 -14.35 28.63 10.72
CA ILE A 116 -15.43 28.19 9.85
C ILE A 116 -14.90 28.19 8.43
N VAL A 117 -14.94 27.03 7.76
CA VAL A 117 -14.36 26.86 6.41
C VAL A 117 -15.45 26.43 5.42
N ASP A 118 -15.39 26.95 4.21
CA ASP A 118 -16.33 26.64 3.12
C ASP A 118 -15.86 25.47 2.24
N SER A 119 -14.65 24.97 2.47
CA SER A 119 -14.07 23.79 1.84
C SER A 119 -13.07 23.11 2.78
N LEU A 120 -12.84 21.81 2.59
CA LEU A 120 -11.83 21.03 3.30
C LEU A 120 -10.74 20.61 2.31
N ALA A 121 -9.62 21.33 2.32
CA ALA A 121 -8.49 21.14 1.40
C ALA A 121 -7.53 20.03 1.88
N PHE A 122 -8.06 18.87 2.26
CA PHE A 122 -7.24 17.73 2.71
C PHE A 122 -6.72 16.92 1.53
N TYR A 123 -5.43 16.57 1.58
CA TYR A 123 -4.88 15.58 0.69
C TYR A 123 -5.39 14.18 1.06
N PRO A 124 -5.87 13.38 0.09
CA PRO A 124 -6.38 12.04 0.33
C PRO A 124 -5.38 11.13 1.04
N TRP A 125 -4.11 11.14 0.62
CA TRP A 125 -3.05 10.29 1.16
C TRP A 125 -2.60 10.65 2.57
N GLU A 126 -2.89 11.86 3.04
CA GLU A 126 -2.63 12.26 4.43
C GLU A 126 -3.78 11.93 5.37
N THR A 127 -4.97 11.64 4.84
CA THR A 127 -6.20 11.56 5.63
C THR A 127 -6.95 10.25 5.51
N PHE A 128 -7.56 9.97 4.36
CA PHE A 128 -8.51 8.86 4.22
C PHE A 128 -8.06 7.77 3.23
N ALA A 129 -7.06 8.03 2.39
CA ALA A 129 -6.48 7.07 1.46
C ALA A 129 -4.94 7.06 1.55
N PRO A 130 -4.36 6.71 2.72
CA PRO A 130 -2.91 6.75 2.91
C PRO A 130 -2.19 5.70 2.07
N GLU A 131 -0.88 5.94 1.85
CA GLU A 131 0.04 4.91 1.42
C GLU A 131 0.01 3.73 2.41
N ILE A 132 0.06 2.53 1.89
CA ILE A 132 0.09 1.30 2.68
C ILE A 132 1.41 0.60 2.42
N GLU A 133 2.29 0.60 3.42
CA GLU A 133 3.52 -0.17 3.42
C GLU A 133 3.29 -1.51 4.12
N VAL A 134 3.53 -2.59 3.38
CA VAL A 134 3.31 -3.96 3.83
C VAL A 134 4.65 -4.66 3.99
N SER A 135 5.10 -4.81 5.24
CA SER A 135 6.30 -5.60 5.54
C SER A 135 5.97 -7.10 5.48
N PRO A 136 6.65 -7.90 4.65
CA PRO A 136 6.44 -9.34 4.63
C PRO A 136 6.65 -10.00 6.00
N SER A 137 7.52 -9.42 6.85
CA SER A 137 7.78 -9.94 8.20
C SER A 137 6.55 -10.05 9.10
N ARG A 138 5.50 -9.28 8.81
CA ARG A 138 4.24 -9.23 9.58
C ARG A 138 3.05 -9.81 8.83
N TYR A 139 3.11 -9.85 7.50
CA TYR A 139 1.94 -10.08 6.66
C TYR A 139 2.06 -11.29 5.73
N VAL A 140 3.15 -12.09 5.81
CA VAL A 140 3.18 -13.41 5.16
C VAL A 140 2.10 -14.28 5.81
N ALA A 141 1.07 -14.57 5.04
CA ALA A 141 -0.07 -15.37 5.48
C ALA A 141 0.16 -16.87 5.24
N ASN A 142 0.80 -17.23 4.11
CA ASN A 142 1.19 -18.61 3.83
C ASN A 142 2.37 -18.65 2.84
N LYS A 143 3.03 -19.81 2.79
CA LYS A 143 4.18 -20.04 1.90
C LYS A 143 4.29 -21.51 1.54
N PHE A 144 4.72 -21.79 0.31
CA PHE A 144 4.94 -23.14 -0.19
C PHE A 144 6.31 -23.25 -0.85
N ASN A 145 6.94 -24.43 -0.70
CA ASN A 145 8.25 -24.72 -1.29
C ASN A 145 9.38 -23.78 -0.85
N CYS A 146 9.17 -23.02 0.22
CA CYS A 146 10.15 -22.08 0.76
C CYS A 146 10.09 -21.97 2.27
N SER A 147 11.17 -21.45 2.83
CA SER A 147 11.25 -20.95 4.19
C SER A 147 11.39 -19.44 4.19
N SER A 148 11.10 -18.79 5.31
CA SER A 148 11.30 -17.35 5.46
C SER A 148 11.94 -17.04 6.81
N GLN A 149 12.79 -16.04 6.82
CA GLN A 149 13.46 -15.51 8.00
C GLN A 149 13.40 -14.01 8.01
N ASN A 150 13.05 -13.42 9.16
CA ASN A 150 13.17 -11.99 9.37
C ASN A 150 14.61 -11.68 9.78
N VAL A 151 15.26 -10.84 9.00
CA VAL A 151 16.65 -10.47 9.19
C VAL A 151 16.73 -9.00 9.59
N THR A 152 17.50 -8.71 10.63
CA THR A 152 17.95 -7.35 10.95
C THR A 152 19.33 -7.17 10.37
N PHE A 153 19.51 -6.15 9.54
CA PHE A 153 20.79 -5.84 8.91
C PHE A 153 21.30 -4.50 9.43
N THR A 154 22.58 -4.47 9.79
CA THR A 154 23.27 -3.24 10.20
C THR A 154 24.04 -2.69 9.00
N ASP A 155 23.70 -1.45 8.63
CA ASP A 155 24.26 -0.74 7.48
C ASP A 155 24.95 0.56 7.95
N PRO A 156 26.18 0.46 8.50
CA PRO A 156 26.86 1.61 9.09
C PRO A 156 27.15 2.73 8.08
N GLU A 157 27.26 2.37 6.79
CA GLU A 157 27.55 3.30 5.70
C GLU A 157 26.28 3.88 5.07
N GLY A 158 25.10 3.33 5.38
CA GLY A 158 23.83 3.77 4.80
C GLY A 158 23.70 3.53 3.31
N ARG A 159 24.21 2.41 2.82
CA ARG A 159 24.19 2.07 1.38
C ARG A 159 22.83 1.63 0.86
N VAL A 160 21.95 1.15 1.75
CA VAL A 160 20.65 0.56 1.37
C VAL A 160 19.56 1.61 1.35
N PHE A 161 19.36 2.32 2.45
CA PHE A 161 18.29 3.31 2.61
C PHE A 161 18.79 4.72 2.94
N GLY A 162 20.07 4.98 2.68
CA GLY A 162 20.69 6.29 2.93
C GLY A 162 21.29 6.43 4.32
N PRO A 163 22.03 7.54 4.56
CA PRO A 163 22.91 7.72 5.72
C PRO A 163 22.16 7.80 7.05
N GLU A 164 20.87 8.10 7.05
CA GLU A 164 20.05 8.23 8.27
C GLU A 164 19.59 6.87 8.82
N ILE A 165 19.53 5.83 7.97
CA ILE A 165 19.01 4.51 8.35
C ILE A 165 20.16 3.53 8.46
N LYS A 166 20.63 3.31 9.69
CA LYS A 166 21.78 2.45 10.01
C LYS A 166 21.39 0.99 10.31
N GLU A 167 20.15 0.74 10.55
CA GLU A 167 19.62 -0.60 10.83
C GLU A 167 18.22 -0.71 10.22
N PHE A 168 17.94 -1.83 9.56
CA PHE A 168 16.63 -2.10 9.00
C PHE A 168 16.29 -3.58 9.04
N ARG A 169 15.02 -3.90 8.86
CA ARG A 169 14.52 -5.28 8.83
C ARG A 169 13.97 -5.61 7.46
N TYR A 170 14.22 -6.84 7.03
CA TYR A 170 13.64 -7.38 5.80
C TYR A 170 13.29 -8.86 5.99
N THR A 171 12.55 -9.40 5.05
CA THR A 171 12.26 -10.83 5.01
C THR A 171 13.08 -11.48 3.91
N TRP A 172 13.90 -12.45 4.30
CA TRP A 172 14.56 -13.35 3.41
C TRP A 172 13.69 -14.58 3.22
N ILE A 173 13.30 -14.84 1.98
CA ILE A 173 12.49 -15.99 1.56
C ILE A 173 13.37 -16.81 0.62
N TYR A 174 13.55 -18.09 0.94
CA TYR A 174 14.47 -18.97 0.23
C TYR A 174 13.87 -20.36 0.01
N PRO A 175 14.26 -21.08 -1.09
CA PRO A 175 13.71 -22.38 -1.42
C PRO A 175 14.11 -23.43 -0.36
N THR A 176 13.20 -24.38 -0.08
CA THR A 176 13.47 -25.49 0.86
C THR A 176 14.39 -26.56 0.29
N SER A 177 14.59 -26.59 -1.03
CA SER A 177 15.50 -27.50 -1.72
C SER A 177 15.94 -26.90 -3.06
N GLU A 178 16.94 -27.52 -3.70
CA GLU A 178 17.40 -27.13 -5.03
C GLU A 178 16.32 -27.24 -6.13
N TYR A 179 15.26 -28.03 -5.89
CA TYR A 179 14.14 -28.20 -6.83
C TYR A 179 12.89 -27.39 -6.43
N SER A 180 12.95 -26.66 -5.34
CA SER A 180 11.82 -25.88 -4.85
C SER A 180 11.72 -24.53 -5.54
N LYS A 181 10.48 -24.12 -5.83
CA LYS A 181 10.15 -22.76 -6.32
C LYS A 181 9.33 -22.06 -5.25
N PRO A 182 9.85 -20.97 -4.68
CA PRO A 182 9.13 -20.21 -3.67
C PRO A 182 7.79 -19.66 -4.18
N ASP A 183 6.75 -19.90 -3.40
CA ASP A 183 5.42 -19.30 -3.54
C ASP A 183 5.03 -18.68 -2.19
N VAL A 184 4.73 -17.38 -2.16
CA VAL A 184 4.44 -16.62 -0.95
C VAL A 184 3.18 -15.81 -1.11
N PHE A 185 2.30 -15.91 -0.12
CA PHE A 185 1.07 -15.13 -0.01
C PHE A 185 1.24 -14.07 1.08
N ILE A 186 1.04 -12.81 0.73
CA ILE A 186 1.16 -11.67 1.64
C ILE A 186 -0.20 -10.99 1.73
N SER A 187 -0.75 -10.89 2.93
CA SER A 187 -2.02 -10.19 3.18
C SER A 187 -1.83 -8.69 3.15
N LEU A 188 -2.75 -7.98 2.50
CA LEU A 188 -2.72 -6.54 2.33
C LEU A 188 -3.69 -5.88 3.34
N PRO A 189 -3.18 -5.19 4.38
CA PRO A 189 -4.01 -4.58 5.40
C PRO A 189 -4.63 -3.25 4.93
N ASN A 190 -5.73 -2.84 5.56
CA ASN A 190 -6.31 -1.49 5.46
C ASN A 190 -6.62 -0.99 4.04
N VAL A 191 -6.91 -1.89 3.12
CA VAL A 191 -7.16 -1.56 1.71
C VAL A 191 -8.52 -0.88 1.56
N ASN A 192 -8.51 0.28 0.91
CA ASN A 192 -9.71 1.04 0.54
C ASN A 192 -10.16 0.74 -0.90
N SER A 193 -11.40 1.09 -1.25
CA SER A 193 -11.91 0.97 -2.62
C SER A 193 -11.42 2.12 -3.52
N THR A 194 -10.12 2.18 -3.72
CA THR A 194 -9.47 3.20 -4.55
C THR A 194 -8.42 2.57 -5.47
N THR A 195 -7.79 3.39 -6.29
CA THR A 195 -6.76 2.95 -7.21
C THR A 195 -5.38 3.12 -6.58
N TYR A 196 -4.61 2.03 -6.55
CA TYR A 196 -3.24 2.01 -6.05
C TYR A 196 -2.24 1.66 -7.14
N ASN A 197 -1.10 2.32 -7.13
CA ASN A 197 0.13 1.86 -7.74
C ASN A 197 0.83 0.92 -6.76
N PHE A 198 1.26 -0.23 -7.27
CA PHE A 198 1.94 -1.27 -6.49
C PHE A 198 3.42 -1.26 -6.78
N TYR A 199 4.21 -1.34 -5.73
CA TYR A 199 5.67 -1.45 -5.78
C TYR A 199 6.16 -2.58 -4.90
N CYS A 200 7.24 -3.25 -5.34
CA CYS A 200 7.98 -4.20 -4.51
C CYS A 200 9.39 -3.65 -4.27
N VAL A 201 9.78 -3.52 -3.02
CA VAL A 201 11.10 -3.01 -2.63
C VAL A 201 12.03 -4.17 -2.35
N PHE A 202 13.02 -4.33 -3.23
CA PHE A 202 14.08 -5.32 -3.10
C PHE A 202 15.34 -4.69 -2.51
N LEU A 203 16.04 -5.48 -1.71
CA LEU A 203 17.35 -5.07 -1.19
C LEU A 203 18.46 -5.37 -2.20
N PRO A 204 19.58 -4.64 -2.14
CA PRO A 204 20.77 -4.92 -2.94
C PRO A 204 21.40 -6.23 -2.48
N SER A 205 20.96 -7.36 -3.04
CA SER A 205 21.37 -8.71 -2.63
C SER A 205 22.87 -8.93 -2.75
N ALA A 206 23.53 -8.26 -3.70
CA ALA A 206 24.99 -8.27 -3.83
C ALA A 206 25.69 -7.69 -2.59
N TYR A 207 25.10 -6.69 -1.95
CA TYR A 207 25.66 -6.06 -0.75
C TYR A 207 25.24 -6.80 0.54
N VAL A 208 23.94 -7.07 0.71
CA VAL A 208 23.44 -7.66 1.96
C VAL A 208 23.69 -9.15 2.10
N ALA A 209 23.99 -9.86 1.01
CA ALA A 209 24.11 -11.31 1.00
C ALA A 209 25.15 -11.88 0.03
N ASN A 210 25.96 -11.02 -0.60
CA ASN A 210 26.94 -11.43 -1.61
C ASN A 210 26.34 -12.26 -2.76
N ASP A 211 25.09 -11.94 -3.15
CA ASP A 211 24.34 -12.60 -4.23
C ASP A 211 24.04 -11.57 -5.32
N SER A 212 24.75 -11.66 -6.45
CA SER A 212 24.63 -10.72 -7.55
C SER A 212 23.63 -11.14 -8.63
N LEU A 213 22.87 -12.23 -8.42
CA LEU A 213 21.86 -12.65 -9.36
C LEU A 213 20.53 -11.91 -9.08
N PRO A 214 19.86 -11.40 -10.14
CA PRO A 214 18.53 -10.80 -9.99
C PRO A 214 17.48 -11.87 -9.66
N ASN A 215 16.41 -11.44 -9.00
CA ASN A 215 15.18 -12.22 -8.97
C ASN A 215 14.42 -12.10 -10.30
N ILE A 216 13.60 -13.09 -10.58
CA ILE A 216 12.52 -13.01 -11.56
C ILE A 216 11.25 -13.53 -10.91
N LEU A 217 10.20 -12.69 -10.83
CA LEU A 217 9.02 -12.96 -10.02
C LEU A 217 7.74 -12.56 -10.74
N ASN A 218 6.70 -13.35 -10.52
CA ASN A 218 5.34 -13.00 -10.88
C ASN A 218 4.56 -12.51 -9.66
N PHE A 219 3.63 -11.59 -9.90
CA PHE A 219 2.72 -11.05 -8.90
C PHE A 219 1.28 -11.26 -9.34
N GLN A 220 0.47 -11.85 -8.47
CA GLN A 220 -0.97 -12.05 -8.67
C GLN A 220 -1.72 -11.53 -7.46
N LEU A 221 -2.73 -10.70 -7.68
CA LEU A 221 -3.60 -10.17 -6.63
C LEU A 221 -4.89 -11.00 -6.57
N SER A 222 -5.25 -11.47 -5.37
CA SER A 222 -6.56 -12.06 -5.09
C SER A 222 -7.41 -11.04 -4.34
N TYR A 223 -8.59 -10.77 -4.85
CA TYR A 223 -9.48 -9.73 -4.34
C TYR A 223 -10.96 -10.11 -4.50
N CYS A 224 -11.85 -9.38 -3.85
CA CYS A 224 -13.29 -9.50 -4.04
C CYS A 224 -13.76 -8.58 -5.17
N ALA A 225 -14.38 -9.12 -6.19
CA ALA A 225 -14.99 -8.35 -7.26
C ALA A 225 -16.26 -7.62 -6.78
N ALA A 226 -16.74 -6.65 -7.54
CA ALA A 226 -17.94 -5.87 -7.20
C ALA A 226 -19.22 -6.72 -7.02
N ASN A 227 -19.25 -7.92 -7.57
CA ASN A 227 -20.34 -8.87 -7.41
C ASN A 227 -20.22 -9.79 -6.17
N GLY A 228 -19.23 -9.55 -5.31
CA GLY A 228 -18.99 -10.34 -4.11
C GLY A 228 -18.18 -11.61 -4.27
N ASN A 229 -17.80 -11.96 -5.49
CA ASN A 229 -17.04 -13.17 -5.75
C ASN A 229 -15.53 -12.94 -5.68
N LEU A 230 -14.80 -13.99 -5.28
CA LEU A 230 -13.35 -14.00 -5.36
C LEU A 230 -12.90 -13.90 -6.83
N ALA A 231 -11.94 -13.04 -7.09
CA ALA A 231 -11.31 -12.83 -8.38
C ALA A 231 -9.79 -12.69 -8.25
N THR A 232 -9.08 -12.85 -9.35
CA THR A 232 -7.63 -12.67 -9.41
C THR A 232 -7.26 -11.68 -10.51
N TYR A 233 -6.18 -10.93 -10.27
CA TYR A 233 -5.57 -10.02 -11.23
C TYR A 233 -4.09 -10.35 -11.37
N ASN A 234 -3.62 -10.55 -12.60
CA ASN A 234 -2.22 -10.86 -12.88
C ASN A 234 -1.49 -9.57 -13.27
N PHE A 235 -0.53 -9.17 -12.49
CA PHE A 235 0.37 -8.09 -12.88
C PHE A 235 1.30 -8.57 -14.00
N SER A 236 1.70 -7.66 -14.87
CA SER A 236 2.55 -7.94 -16.01
C SER A 236 3.52 -6.79 -16.24
N LYS A 237 4.79 -7.13 -16.42
CA LYS A 237 5.82 -6.12 -16.71
C LYS A 237 5.48 -5.27 -17.94
N ALA A 238 4.98 -5.87 -19.01
CA ALA A 238 4.59 -5.13 -20.22
C ALA A 238 3.47 -4.11 -19.95
N TYR A 239 2.50 -4.46 -19.08
CA TYR A 239 1.45 -3.54 -18.67
C TYR A 239 1.99 -2.41 -17.78
N ALA A 240 2.85 -2.76 -16.82
CA ALA A 240 3.51 -1.78 -15.93
C ALA A 240 4.38 -0.79 -16.73
N ASP A 241 5.19 -1.29 -17.65
CA ASP A 241 6.03 -0.45 -18.52
C ASP A 241 5.18 0.52 -19.38
N SER A 242 4.04 0.05 -19.91
CA SER A 242 3.12 0.89 -20.67
C SER A 242 2.49 2.00 -19.83
N LEU A 243 2.19 1.74 -18.55
CA LEU A 243 1.72 2.77 -17.61
C LEU A 243 2.76 3.85 -17.35
N LEU A 244 4.04 3.46 -17.25
CA LEU A 244 5.14 4.40 -16.99
C LEU A 244 5.48 5.24 -18.23
N THR A 245 5.33 4.68 -19.43
CA THR A 245 5.71 5.36 -20.69
C THR A 245 4.55 6.07 -21.37
N GLY A 246 3.32 5.93 -20.85
CA GLY A 246 2.11 6.47 -21.50
C GLY A 246 1.75 5.76 -22.81
N GLY A 247 2.26 4.54 -23.03
CA GLY A 247 1.98 3.74 -24.21
C GLY A 247 0.60 3.09 -24.21
N THR A 248 0.29 2.34 -25.28
CA THR A 248 -0.95 1.55 -25.36
C THR A 248 -0.92 0.42 -24.34
N LEU A 249 -1.94 0.36 -23.48
CA LEU A 249 -2.05 -0.67 -22.45
C LEU A 249 -2.32 -2.05 -23.09
N PRO A 250 -1.45 -3.04 -22.92
CA PRO A 250 -1.69 -4.38 -23.37
C PRO A 250 -2.82 -5.03 -22.56
N ARG A 251 -3.41 -6.09 -23.11
CA ARG A 251 -4.40 -6.88 -22.36
C ARG A 251 -3.75 -7.49 -21.12
N VAL A 252 -4.46 -7.39 -19.99
CA VAL A 252 -4.05 -8.09 -18.75
C VAL A 252 -4.01 -9.59 -19.01
N PRO A 253 -2.89 -10.27 -18.71
CA PRO A 253 -2.75 -11.69 -18.99
C PRO A 253 -3.68 -12.53 -18.12
N SER A 254 -4.20 -13.63 -18.69
CA SER A 254 -5.05 -14.58 -17.96
C SER A 254 -4.28 -15.48 -17.00
N SER A 255 -2.96 -15.59 -17.17
CA SER A 255 -2.07 -16.40 -16.33
C SER A 255 -0.69 -15.76 -16.24
N VAL A 256 0.06 -16.12 -15.21
CA VAL A 256 1.44 -15.67 -14.99
C VAL A 256 2.44 -16.66 -15.62
N SER A 257 3.55 -16.14 -16.13
CA SER A 257 4.61 -16.91 -16.79
C SER A 257 5.94 -16.14 -16.74
N MET A 258 6.99 -16.67 -17.38
CA MET A 258 8.26 -15.95 -17.57
C MET A 258 8.08 -14.62 -18.33
N THR A 259 7.12 -14.52 -19.25
CA THR A 259 6.90 -13.30 -20.06
C THR A 259 6.16 -12.20 -19.32
N THR A 260 5.47 -12.53 -18.23
CA THR A 260 4.79 -11.55 -17.37
C THR A 260 5.64 -11.08 -16.22
N ALA A 261 6.77 -11.75 -15.97
CA ALA A 261 7.58 -11.61 -14.77
C ALA A 261 8.37 -10.30 -14.73
N PHE A 262 8.66 -9.88 -13.51
CA PHE A 262 9.44 -8.71 -13.15
C PHE A 262 10.83 -9.14 -12.68
N THR A 263 11.83 -8.31 -12.95
CA THR A 263 13.19 -8.50 -12.45
C THR A 263 13.60 -7.29 -11.62
N ASN A 264 14.45 -7.50 -10.63
CA ASN A 264 15.07 -6.44 -9.84
C ASN A 264 16.55 -6.28 -10.21
N ASP A 265 17.14 -5.14 -9.80
CA ASP A 265 18.57 -4.91 -9.83
C ASP A 265 19.20 -5.39 -8.49
N PRO A 266 20.08 -6.39 -8.49
CA PRO A 266 20.71 -6.90 -7.27
C PRO A 266 21.78 -5.97 -6.68
N LEU A 267 22.21 -4.92 -7.40
CA LEU A 267 23.29 -4.02 -6.99
C LEU A 267 22.83 -2.82 -6.18
N LYS A 268 21.53 -2.51 -6.21
CA LYS A 268 20.94 -1.36 -5.50
C LYS A 268 19.64 -1.74 -4.79
N THR A 269 19.18 -0.87 -3.89
CA THR A 269 17.78 -0.91 -3.43
C THR A 269 16.91 -0.61 -4.64
N ASP A 270 16.06 -1.55 -5.00
CA ASP A 270 15.27 -1.47 -6.22
C ASP A 270 13.77 -1.47 -5.89
N THR A 271 13.13 -0.34 -6.16
CA THR A 271 11.68 -0.19 -6.00
C THR A 271 11.01 -0.46 -7.34
N VAL A 272 10.67 -1.71 -7.55
CA VAL A 272 10.07 -2.18 -8.81
C VAL A 272 8.59 -1.84 -8.84
N PHE A 273 8.17 -1.01 -9.80
CA PHE A 273 6.77 -0.79 -10.09
C PHE A 273 6.16 -2.03 -10.74
N ILE A 274 5.19 -2.66 -10.07
CA ILE A 274 4.55 -3.89 -10.53
C ILE A 274 3.20 -3.66 -11.21
N GLY A 275 2.63 -2.46 -11.09
CA GLY A 275 1.44 -2.08 -11.85
C GLY A 275 0.44 -1.28 -11.04
N ARG A 276 -0.72 -1.08 -11.63
CA ARG A 276 -1.84 -0.31 -11.06
C ARG A 276 -3.06 -1.20 -10.95
N PHE A 277 -3.80 -1.06 -9.84
CA PHE A 277 -5.05 -1.78 -9.64
C PHE A 277 -6.07 -0.94 -8.88
N GLN A 278 -7.33 -0.97 -9.34
CA GLN A 278 -8.47 -0.34 -8.66
C GLN A 278 -9.25 -1.40 -7.89
N PHE A 279 -9.29 -1.27 -6.57
CA PHE A 279 -10.10 -2.15 -5.75
C PHE A 279 -11.59 -1.75 -5.86
N PRO A 280 -12.47 -2.67 -6.26
CA PRO A 280 -13.90 -2.38 -6.34
C PRO A 280 -14.58 -2.32 -4.96
N VAL A 281 -13.98 -2.95 -3.95
CA VAL A 281 -14.50 -3.08 -2.58
C VAL A 281 -13.43 -2.71 -1.57
N ALA A 282 -13.82 -2.05 -0.49
CA ALA A 282 -12.93 -1.75 0.63
C ALA A 282 -12.86 -2.94 1.61
N TYR A 283 -11.70 -3.10 2.24
CA TYR A 283 -11.42 -4.10 3.29
C TYR A 283 -11.10 -3.44 4.62
N ASN A 284 -10.73 -2.16 4.59
CA ASN A 284 -10.48 -1.38 5.78
C ASN A 284 -11.75 -1.27 6.63
N GLY A 285 -11.74 -1.84 7.84
CA GLY A 285 -12.91 -1.95 8.72
C GLY A 285 -13.58 -3.33 8.73
N LEU A 286 -13.17 -4.26 7.86
CA LEU A 286 -13.42 -5.68 8.03
C LEU A 286 -12.42 -6.25 9.06
N GLY A 287 -12.64 -7.44 9.57
CA GLY A 287 -11.68 -8.12 10.44
C GLY A 287 -10.34 -8.40 9.74
N ASP A 288 -9.28 -8.53 10.52
CA ASP A 288 -7.90 -8.77 10.00
C ASP A 288 -7.78 -10.05 9.15
N GLU A 289 -8.68 -10.99 9.35
CA GLU A 289 -8.81 -12.23 8.60
C GLU A 289 -9.41 -12.05 7.19
N TYR A 290 -10.05 -10.90 6.91
CA TYR A 290 -10.70 -10.61 5.62
C TYR A 290 -9.88 -9.60 4.80
N ARG A 291 -8.70 -10.01 4.36
CA ARG A 291 -7.78 -9.17 3.57
C ARG A 291 -7.59 -9.71 2.16
N PRO A 292 -7.40 -8.84 1.15
CA PRO A 292 -6.90 -9.28 -0.14
C PRO A 292 -5.45 -9.76 0.03
N ASN A 293 -4.98 -10.60 -0.90
CA ASN A 293 -3.65 -11.18 -0.84
C ASN A 293 -2.90 -10.95 -2.15
N ILE A 294 -1.60 -10.64 -2.03
CA ILE A 294 -0.69 -10.70 -3.17
C ILE A 294 0.09 -12.02 -3.10
N HIS A 295 0.05 -12.78 -4.18
CA HIS A 295 0.82 -13.99 -4.39
C HIS A 295 2.08 -13.65 -5.19
N ILE A 296 3.24 -13.96 -4.64
CA ILE A 296 4.54 -13.80 -5.29
C ILE A 296 5.06 -15.20 -5.60
N SER A 297 5.34 -15.47 -6.86
CA SER A 297 5.82 -16.77 -7.31
C SER A 297 7.04 -16.65 -8.22
N ASN A 298 7.90 -17.66 -8.17
CA ASN A 298 9.09 -17.74 -9.01
C ASN A 298 8.82 -18.62 -10.25
N PRO A 299 8.85 -18.06 -11.49
CA PRO A 299 8.53 -18.80 -12.70
C PRO A 299 9.68 -19.66 -13.24
N ILE A 300 10.88 -19.63 -12.62
CA ILE A 300 12.07 -20.33 -13.13
C ILE A 300 11.79 -21.83 -13.22
N SER A 301 12.22 -22.44 -14.33
CA SER A 301 12.31 -23.90 -14.39
C SER A 301 13.60 -24.36 -13.72
N VAL A 302 13.46 -25.10 -12.61
CA VAL A 302 14.60 -25.67 -11.85
C VAL A 302 15.42 -26.70 -12.65
N PHE A 303 14.89 -27.19 -13.77
CA PHE A 303 15.59 -28.07 -14.69
C PHE A 303 16.29 -27.32 -15.84
N ASN A 304 16.10 -26.00 -15.93
CA ASN A 304 16.77 -25.17 -16.93
C ASN A 304 18.02 -24.53 -16.33
N LYS A 305 19.19 -25.11 -16.65
CA LYS A 305 20.48 -24.66 -16.12
C LYS A 305 20.78 -23.18 -16.44
N THR A 306 20.38 -22.69 -17.61
CA THR A 306 20.56 -21.28 -17.98
C THR A 306 19.74 -20.37 -17.07
N GLN A 307 18.47 -20.67 -16.82
CA GLN A 307 17.64 -19.89 -15.90
C GLN A 307 18.20 -19.91 -14.48
N MET A 308 18.66 -21.08 -14.02
CA MET A 308 19.24 -21.26 -12.69
C MET A 308 20.59 -20.51 -12.49
N SER A 309 21.35 -20.28 -13.56
CA SER A 309 22.58 -19.49 -13.51
C SER A 309 22.37 -17.99 -13.75
N THR A 310 21.19 -17.59 -14.23
CA THR A 310 20.86 -16.19 -14.54
C THR A 310 20.10 -15.52 -13.39
N TYR A 311 19.29 -16.28 -12.65
CA TYR A 311 18.37 -15.74 -11.65
C TYR A 311 18.52 -16.47 -10.32
N THR A 312 18.42 -15.73 -9.22
CA THR A 312 18.29 -16.31 -7.88
C THR A 312 16.81 -16.58 -7.54
N ARG A 313 16.58 -17.58 -6.68
CA ARG A 313 15.28 -17.87 -6.09
C ARG A 313 15.15 -17.32 -4.67
N ASP A 314 16.22 -16.79 -4.15
CA ASP A 314 16.27 -16.13 -2.86
C ASP A 314 15.71 -14.72 -2.98
N MET A 315 14.60 -14.46 -2.32
CA MET A 315 13.94 -13.14 -2.34
C MET A 315 14.28 -12.38 -1.06
N ARG A 316 14.76 -11.16 -1.19
CA ARG A 316 15.05 -10.26 -0.06
C ARG A 316 14.18 -9.02 -0.21
N ILE A 317 12.99 -9.10 0.38
CA ILE A 317 11.94 -8.10 0.22
C ILE A 317 11.85 -7.27 1.49
N ALA A 318 12.00 -5.96 1.35
CA ALA A 318 11.80 -5.00 2.44
C ALA A 318 10.31 -4.70 2.62
N ALA A 319 9.61 -4.37 1.54
CA ALA A 319 8.21 -4.01 1.58
C ALA A 319 7.48 -4.27 0.24
N ILE A 320 6.16 -4.43 0.34
CA ILE A 320 5.23 -4.16 -0.76
C ILE A 320 4.58 -2.82 -0.44
N ILE A 321 4.64 -1.87 -1.37
CA ILE A 321 4.06 -0.54 -1.19
C ILE A 321 2.85 -0.41 -2.10
N MET A 322 1.76 0.08 -1.55
CA MET A 322 0.55 0.44 -2.27
C MET A 322 0.33 1.95 -2.11
N ARG A 323 0.61 2.71 -3.16
CA ARG A 323 0.47 4.17 -3.15
C ARG A 323 -0.82 4.57 -3.89
N PRO A 324 -1.67 5.43 -3.31
CA PRO A 324 -2.76 6.04 -4.06
C PRO A 324 -2.22 6.74 -5.30
N VAL A 325 -2.89 6.55 -6.43
CA VAL A 325 -2.44 7.13 -7.70
C VAL A 325 -2.34 8.66 -7.63
N GLU A 326 -3.28 9.31 -6.93
CA GLU A 326 -3.28 10.75 -6.73
C GLU A 326 -2.01 11.27 -6.02
N MET A 327 -1.41 10.45 -5.14
CA MET A 327 -0.15 10.79 -4.46
C MET A 327 1.03 10.76 -5.44
N ASP A 328 1.15 9.72 -6.26
CA ASP A 328 2.21 9.61 -7.25
C ASP A 328 2.10 10.68 -8.35
N GLU A 329 0.88 11.07 -8.72
CA GLU A 329 0.65 12.15 -9.68
C GLU A 329 1.05 13.50 -9.11
N PHE A 330 0.69 13.78 -7.87
CA PHE A 330 1.07 15.00 -7.17
C PHE A 330 2.60 15.15 -7.03
N GLU A 331 3.31 14.09 -6.67
CA GLU A 331 4.77 14.12 -6.55
C GLU A 331 5.50 14.36 -7.87
N LYS A 332 4.90 13.99 -9.01
CA LYS A 332 5.48 14.23 -10.34
C LYS A 332 5.29 15.67 -10.83
N GLU A 333 4.33 16.39 -10.25
CA GLU A 333 4.02 17.79 -10.62
C GLU A 333 4.85 18.80 -9.82
N GLN A 334 5.56 18.36 -8.78
CA GLN A 334 6.48 19.17 -7.96
C GLN A 334 7.93 19.09 -8.48
#